data_39a7ce80286937f42692f5bc7c69d69d
#
_entry.id   39a7ce80286937f42692f5bc7c69d69d
#
_cell.length_a   1.000
_cell.length_b   1.000
_cell.length_c   1.000
_cell.angle_alpha   90.00
_cell.angle_beta   90.00
_cell.angle_gamma   90.00
#
_symmetry.space_group_name_H-M   'P 1'
#
loop_
_entity.id
_entity.type
_entity.pdbx_description
1 polymer ?
#
loop_
_entity_poly.entity_id
_entity_poly.type
_entity_poly.pdbx_seq_one_letter_code
_entity_poly.pdbx_strand_id
1 'polypeptide(L)'
;STLSADAFPSQEFDFMLSNPPYGKSWKTDLDRLGGKGEIKDPRFVTQHGGDPEYTMITRSSDGQLMFLVNKLSKMKHSTRLGSRIAQVHNGSSLFTGDAGQGESNIRRWIIENDWLEAIIALPENMFYNTGIATYIWILTNRKTEGRRGKVQLIDATEWFVPLRRNLGKKNCELS
;
A
#
# COMPACT_ATOMS: atom_id res chain seq x y z
N SER A 1 5.17 -16.32 -1.56
CA SER A 1 4.81 -14.88 -1.48
C SER A 1 4.21 -14.57 -0.12
N THR A 2 4.48 -13.40 0.40
CA THR A 2 3.89 -12.90 1.66
C THR A 2 2.35 -12.89 1.64
N LEU A 3 1.74 -12.74 0.46
CA LEU A 3 0.28 -12.73 0.33
C LEU A 3 -0.32 -14.11 0.60
N SER A 4 0.23 -15.17 0.05
CA SER A 4 -0.29 -16.54 0.23
C SER A 4 0.37 -17.33 1.36
N ALA A 5 1.45 -16.81 1.96
CA ALA A 5 2.15 -17.47 3.07
C ALA A 5 2.69 -16.41 4.03
N ASP A 6 1.95 -16.16 5.10
CA ASP A 6 2.35 -15.22 6.14
C ASP A 6 3.46 -15.81 7.02
N ALA A 7 4.63 -15.18 7.00
CA ALA A 7 5.75 -15.58 7.86
C ALA A 7 5.61 -15.05 9.31
N PHE A 8 4.66 -14.16 9.57
CA PHE A 8 4.47 -13.50 10.86
C PHE A 8 2.99 -13.52 11.28
N PRO A 9 2.36 -14.71 11.39
CA PRO A 9 0.97 -14.81 11.80
C PRO A 9 0.81 -14.23 13.21
N SER A 10 -0.23 -13.43 13.41
CA SER A 10 -0.58 -12.80 14.68
C SER A 10 0.46 -11.83 15.28
N GLN A 11 1.49 -11.46 14.51
CA GLN A 11 2.45 -10.44 14.95
C GLN A 11 2.02 -9.05 14.49
N GLU A 12 2.16 -8.09 15.39
CA GLU A 12 1.94 -6.66 15.14
C GLU A 12 3.28 -5.91 15.22
N PHE A 13 3.41 -4.83 14.43
CA PHE A 13 4.66 -4.09 14.32
C PHE A 13 4.45 -2.59 14.52
N ASP A 14 5.43 -1.93 15.16
CA ASP A 14 5.45 -0.47 15.33
C ASP A 14 5.76 0.24 14.00
N PHE A 15 6.69 -0.30 13.21
CA PHE A 15 7.11 0.26 11.92
C PHE A 15 7.17 -0.81 10.84
N MET A 16 6.59 -0.50 9.68
CA MET A 16 6.59 -1.41 8.53
C MET A 16 6.98 -0.64 7.26
N LEU A 17 8.07 -1.06 6.62
CA LEU A 17 8.57 -0.48 5.39
C LEU A 17 8.55 -1.51 4.27
N SER A 18 8.14 -1.13 3.07
CA SER A 18 8.24 -2.01 1.91
C SER A 18 8.23 -1.30 0.57
N ASN A 19 8.85 -1.98 -0.38
CA ASN A 19 8.74 -1.71 -1.80
C ASN A 19 8.24 -3.00 -2.48
N PRO A 20 6.92 -3.27 -2.46
CA PRO A 20 6.36 -4.47 -3.06
C PRO A 20 6.39 -4.39 -4.59
N PRO A 21 6.26 -5.52 -5.30
CA PRO A 21 6.06 -5.49 -6.73
C PRO A 21 4.73 -4.80 -7.05
N TYR A 22 4.75 -3.85 -7.97
CA TYR A 22 3.56 -3.17 -8.50
C TYR A 22 3.42 -3.41 -10.00
N GLY A 23 2.19 -3.40 -10.52
CA GLY A 23 1.90 -3.79 -11.89
C GLY A 23 2.17 -5.26 -12.16
N LYS A 24 2.20 -6.11 -11.11
CA LYS A 24 2.41 -7.56 -11.21
C LYS A 24 1.17 -8.31 -10.75
N SER A 25 0.80 -9.32 -11.53
CA SER A 25 -0.30 -10.22 -11.18
C SER A 25 0.01 -10.98 -9.89
N TRP A 26 -0.98 -11.04 -9.01
CA TRP A 26 -0.97 -11.87 -7.81
C TRP A 26 -1.96 -13.04 -7.89
N LYS A 27 -2.41 -13.38 -9.12
CA LYS A 27 -3.39 -14.43 -9.36
C LYS A 27 -3.01 -15.77 -8.70
N THR A 28 -1.74 -16.16 -8.78
CA THR A 28 -1.26 -17.40 -8.14
C THR A 28 -1.43 -17.38 -6.62
N ASP A 29 -1.23 -16.22 -5.98
CA ASP A 29 -1.47 -16.08 -4.54
C ASP A 29 -2.96 -16.11 -4.23
N LEU A 30 -3.77 -15.44 -5.03
CA LEU A 30 -5.24 -15.45 -4.92
C LEU A 30 -5.79 -16.88 -5.04
N ASP A 31 -5.34 -17.65 -6.02
CA ASP A 31 -5.77 -19.04 -6.22
C ASP A 31 -5.39 -19.92 -5.01
N ARG A 32 -4.19 -19.71 -4.43
CA ARG A 32 -3.74 -20.40 -3.21
C ARG A 32 -4.56 -20.03 -1.96
N LEU A 33 -5.12 -18.84 -1.92
CA LEU A 33 -6.00 -18.36 -0.85
C LEU A 33 -7.46 -18.85 -0.99
N GLY A 34 -7.79 -19.58 -2.05
CA GLY A 34 -9.14 -20.13 -2.28
C GLY A 34 -9.93 -19.40 -3.37
N GLY A 35 -9.32 -18.44 -4.07
CA GLY A 35 -10.01 -17.62 -5.06
C GLY A 35 -10.78 -16.44 -4.47
N LYS A 36 -11.25 -15.53 -5.33
CA LYS A 36 -11.76 -14.21 -4.93
C LYS A 36 -12.96 -14.25 -3.94
N GLY A 37 -13.80 -15.27 -4.02
CA GLY A 37 -15.02 -15.39 -3.20
C GLY A 37 -14.86 -16.22 -1.93
N GLU A 38 -13.73 -16.91 -1.73
CA GLU A 38 -13.55 -17.90 -0.67
C GLU A 38 -12.32 -17.70 0.21
N ILE A 39 -11.72 -16.50 0.17
CA ILE A 39 -10.57 -16.17 1.01
C ILE A 39 -10.99 -16.25 2.47
N LYS A 40 -10.33 -17.15 3.22
CA LYS A 40 -10.53 -17.35 4.68
C LYS A 40 -9.43 -16.69 5.50
N ASP A 41 -8.41 -16.17 4.86
CA ASP A 41 -7.28 -15.51 5.55
C ASP A 41 -7.76 -14.22 6.21
N PRO A 42 -7.63 -14.08 7.54
CA PRO A 42 -8.17 -12.93 8.28
C PRO A 42 -7.52 -11.59 7.93
N ARG A 43 -6.37 -11.60 7.25
CA ARG A 43 -5.72 -10.38 6.75
C ARG A 43 -6.48 -9.72 5.61
N PHE A 44 -7.28 -10.50 4.87
CA PHE A 44 -7.94 -10.07 3.64
C PHE A 44 -9.45 -10.13 3.79
N VAL A 45 -10.04 -8.98 4.03
CA VAL A 45 -11.49 -8.87 4.21
C VAL A 45 -12.19 -8.91 2.86
N THR A 46 -13.05 -9.89 2.66
CA THR A 46 -13.85 -10.04 1.43
C THR A 46 -15.11 -9.19 1.45
N GLN A 47 -15.67 -8.96 2.65
CA GLN A 47 -16.86 -8.16 2.86
C GLN A 47 -16.70 -7.37 4.17
N HIS A 48 -16.37 -6.09 4.08
CA HIS A 48 -16.20 -5.26 5.27
C HIS A 48 -17.56 -4.94 5.90
N GLY A 49 -17.68 -5.22 7.20
CA GLY A 49 -18.94 -5.03 7.93
C GLY A 49 -20.11 -5.90 7.44
N GLY A 50 -19.83 -6.95 6.66
CA GLY A 50 -20.85 -7.80 6.04
C GLY A 50 -21.48 -7.21 4.77
N ASP A 51 -21.00 -6.07 4.28
CA ASP A 51 -21.46 -5.44 3.05
C ASP A 51 -20.82 -6.14 1.83
N PRO A 52 -21.63 -6.80 0.96
CA PRO A 52 -21.11 -7.49 -0.21
C PRO A 52 -20.46 -6.56 -1.25
N GLU A 53 -20.81 -5.27 -1.25
CA GLU A 53 -20.19 -4.25 -2.10
C GLU A 53 -18.90 -3.68 -1.51
N TYR A 54 -18.58 -4.00 -0.25
CA TYR A 54 -17.39 -3.51 0.41
C TYR A 54 -16.28 -4.59 0.48
N THR A 55 -15.98 -5.22 -0.66
CA THR A 55 -14.82 -6.11 -0.76
C THR A 55 -13.52 -5.31 -0.80
N MET A 56 -12.50 -5.79 -0.07
CA MET A 56 -11.14 -5.24 -0.11
C MET A 56 -10.16 -6.15 -0.87
N ILE A 57 -10.66 -6.92 -1.81
CA ILE A 57 -9.87 -7.78 -2.68
C ILE A 57 -9.69 -7.11 -4.04
N THR A 58 -8.45 -6.76 -4.37
CA THR A 58 -8.12 -6.10 -5.64
C THR A 58 -8.28 -7.04 -6.83
N ARG A 59 -8.26 -6.46 -8.04
CA ARG A 59 -8.11 -7.26 -9.25
C ARG A 59 -6.81 -8.06 -9.22
N SER A 60 -6.82 -9.24 -9.82
CA SER A 60 -5.67 -10.16 -9.78
C SER A 60 -4.45 -9.68 -10.60
N SER A 61 -4.62 -8.68 -11.46
CA SER A 61 -3.56 -8.15 -12.32
C SER A 61 -2.54 -7.27 -11.59
N ASP A 62 -2.91 -6.68 -10.43
CA ASP A 62 -2.01 -5.85 -9.63
C ASP A 62 -2.27 -6.06 -8.14
N GLY A 63 -1.27 -6.59 -7.44
CA GLY A 63 -1.35 -6.92 -6.01
C GLY A 63 -0.80 -5.84 -5.07
N GLN A 64 -0.36 -4.68 -5.55
CA GLN A 64 0.34 -3.71 -4.70
C GLN A 64 -0.46 -3.27 -3.47
N LEU A 65 -1.77 -3.03 -3.62
CA LEU A 65 -2.63 -2.67 -2.50
C LEU A 65 -2.91 -3.85 -1.56
N MET A 66 -2.84 -5.11 -2.04
CA MET A 66 -2.95 -6.28 -1.15
C MET A 66 -1.77 -6.38 -0.19
N PHE A 67 -0.55 -5.99 -0.62
CA PHE A 67 0.59 -5.86 0.29
C PHE A 67 0.38 -4.76 1.34
N LEU A 68 -0.34 -3.69 1.00
CA LEU A 68 -0.71 -2.66 1.97
C LEU A 68 -1.73 -3.20 2.97
N VAL A 69 -2.80 -3.88 2.50
CA VAL A 69 -3.80 -4.52 3.36
C VAL A 69 -3.16 -5.50 4.34
N ASN A 70 -2.21 -6.33 3.88
CA ASN A 70 -1.44 -7.21 4.76
C ASN A 70 -0.73 -6.44 5.89
N LYS A 71 -0.19 -5.24 5.64
CA LYS A 71 0.44 -4.44 6.70
C LYS A 71 -0.59 -3.78 7.61
N LEU A 72 -1.70 -3.31 7.05
CA LEU A 72 -2.78 -2.73 7.84
C LEU A 72 -3.33 -3.73 8.87
N SER A 73 -3.41 -5.03 8.51
CA SER A 73 -3.83 -6.09 9.44
C SER A 73 -2.83 -6.35 10.58
N LYS A 74 -1.62 -5.81 10.48
CA LYS A 74 -0.54 -5.97 11.46
C LYS A 74 -0.24 -4.69 12.26
N MET A 75 -1.14 -3.72 12.20
CA MET A 75 -1.02 -2.50 12.99
C MET A 75 -1.39 -2.74 14.45
N LYS A 76 -0.59 -2.18 15.36
CA LYS A 76 -0.87 -2.16 16.80
C LYS A 76 -1.98 -1.15 17.11
N HIS A 77 -3.12 -1.62 17.58
CA HIS A 77 -4.23 -0.76 17.96
C HIS A 77 -4.29 -0.45 19.46
N SER A 78 -3.70 -1.32 20.28
CA SER A 78 -3.75 -1.24 21.75
C SER A 78 -2.63 -0.41 22.38
N THR A 79 -1.64 0.04 21.62
CA THR A 79 -0.50 0.79 22.14
C THR A 79 -0.62 2.30 21.93
N ARG A 80 0.04 3.10 22.79
CA ARG A 80 0.08 4.57 22.68
C ARG A 80 0.74 5.01 21.37
N LEU A 81 1.79 4.34 20.94
CA LEU A 81 2.53 4.65 19.72
C LEU A 81 1.73 4.25 18.47
N GLY A 82 0.96 3.14 18.54
CA GLY A 82 0.31 2.53 17.37
C GLY A 82 1.34 2.02 16.37
N SER A 83 1.04 2.20 15.09
CA SER A 83 1.93 1.78 14.00
C SER A 83 2.11 2.86 12.96
N ARG A 84 3.24 2.80 12.25
CA ARG A 84 3.51 3.61 11.07
C ARG A 84 3.98 2.73 9.91
N ILE A 85 3.39 2.95 8.73
CA ILE A 85 3.69 2.22 7.51
C ILE A 85 4.23 3.21 6.48
N ALA A 86 5.29 2.81 5.76
CA ALA A 86 5.67 3.46 4.51
C ALA A 86 5.78 2.40 3.41
N GLN A 87 5.08 2.63 2.31
CA GLN A 87 5.08 1.72 1.16
C GLN A 87 5.21 2.49 -0.15
N VAL A 88 6.07 1.98 -1.02
CA VAL A 88 6.20 2.49 -2.39
C VAL A 88 5.09 1.91 -3.26
N HIS A 89 4.46 2.77 -4.06
CA HIS A 89 3.43 2.44 -5.02
C HIS A 89 3.70 3.07 -6.39
N ASN A 90 3.13 2.50 -7.44
CA ASN A 90 3.01 3.22 -8.70
C ASN A 90 1.72 4.07 -8.71
N GLY A 91 1.55 4.92 -9.74
CA GLY A 91 0.40 5.83 -9.84
C GLY A 91 -0.96 5.14 -9.87
N SER A 92 -1.06 3.89 -10.33
CA SER A 92 -2.34 3.18 -10.42
C SER A 92 -3.00 2.98 -9.05
N SER A 93 -2.23 2.95 -7.96
CA SER A 93 -2.76 2.87 -6.60
C SER A 93 -3.67 4.05 -6.23
N LEU A 94 -3.48 5.21 -6.86
CA LEU A 94 -4.21 6.43 -6.57
C LEU A 94 -5.61 6.47 -7.20
N PHE A 95 -5.80 5.87 -8.37
CA PHE A 95 -7.03 6.06 -9.15
C PHE A 95 -7.68 4.77 -9.68
N THR A 96 -6.96 3.65 -9.71
CA THR A 96 -7.51 2.41 -10.27
C THR A 96 -8.64 1.85 -9.41
N GLY A 97 -9.63 1.24 -10.06
CA GLY A 97 -10.82 0.62 -9.48
C GLY A 97 -11.98 1.61 -9.35
N ASP A 98 -13.11 1.21 -9.95
CA ASP A 98 -14.37 1.96 -9.85
C ASP A 98 -14.95 1.87 -8.44
N ALA A 99 -15.96 2.68 -8.14
CA ALA A 99 -16.69 2.62 -6.87
C ALA A 99 -17.23 1.21 -6.62
N GLY A 100 -17.04 0.69 -5.40
CA GLY A 100 -17.38 -0.69 -5.05
C GLY A 100 -16.34 -1.75 -5.44
N GLN A 101 -15.28 -1.39 -6.16
CA GLN A 101 -14.16 -2.29 -6.45
C GLN A 101 -13.14 -2.32 -5.32
N GLY A 102 -12.36 -3.43 -5.24
CA GLY A 102 -11.44 -3.66 -4.13
C GLY A 102 -10.44 -2.52 -3.91
N GLU A 103 -9.83 -2.01 -4.98
CA GLU A 103 -8.87 -0.90 -4.90
C GLU A 103 -9.53 0.38 -4.34
N SER A 104 -10.72 0.73 -4.83
CA SER A 104 -11.48 1.88 -4.34
C SER A 104 -11.89 1.69 -2.89
N ASN A 105 -12.35 0.50 -2.52
CA ASN A 105 -12.75 0.18 -1.15
C ASN A 105 -11.58 0.20 -0.17
N ILE A 106 -10.39 -0.25 -0.57
CA ILE A 106 -9.18 -0.15 0.27
C ILE A 106 -8.85 1.31 0.55
N ARG A 107 -8.87 2.18 -0.49
CA ARG A 107 -8.65 3.62 -0.30
C ARG A 107 -9.72 4.23 0.62
N ARG A 108 -10.98 3.91 0.41
CA ARG A 108 -12.09 4.33 1.25
C ARG A 108 -11.85 3.94 2.71
N TRP A 109 -11.54 2.68 2.98
CA TRP A 109 -11.28 2.17 4.33
C TRP A 109 -10.13 2.90 5.03
N ILE A 110 -9.03 3.13 4.32
CA ILE A 110 -7.88 3.87 4.84
C ILE A 110 -8.24 5.32 5.19
N ILE A 111 -9.04 5.98 4.34
CA ILE A 111 -9.45 7.37 4.53
C ILE A 111 -10.49 7.49 5.65
N GLU A 112 -11.50 6.64 5.68
CA GLU A 112 -12.55 6.65 6.71
C GLU A 112 -11.98 6.39 8.12
N ASN A 113 -10.91 5.59 8.22
CA ASN A 113 -10.19 5.38 9.48
C ASN A 113 -9.15 6.45 9.80
N ASP A 114 -9.00 7.45 8.94
CA ASP A 114 -8.01 8.53 9.07
C ASP A 114 -6.56 8.03 9.21
N TRP A 115 -6.21 6.95 8.51
CA TRP A 115 -4.86 6.37 8.59
C TRP A 115 -3.88 6.96 7.59
N LEU A 116 -4.33 7.52 6.47
CA LEU A 116 -3.45 8.11 5.47
C LEU A 116 -2.90 9.44 5.98
N GLU A 117 -1.59 9.49 6.29
CA GLU A 117 -0.90 10.68 6.78
C GLU A 117 -0.34 11.54 5.65
N ALA A 118 0.34 10.90 4.69
CA ALA A 118 0.94 11.61 3.56
C ALA A 118 1.07 10.74 2.32
N ILE A 119 1.12 11.38 1.15
CA ILE A 119 1.56 10.80 -0.11
C ILE A 119 2.69 11.68 -0.65
N ILE A 120 3.82 11.06 -1.00
CA ILE A 120 5.00 11.73 -1.52
C ILE A 120 5.18 11.28 -2.97
N ALA A 121 5.09 12.19 -3.94
CA ALA A 121 5.45 11.93 -5.32
C ALA A 121 6.97 11.96 -5.46
N LEU A 122 7.56 10.89 -6.00
CA LEU A 122 9.01 10.75 -6.16
C LEU A 122 9.44 11.11 -7.60
N PRO A 123 10.71 11.48 -7.80
CA PRO A 123 11.27 11.64 -9.13
C PRO A 123 11.14 10.36 -9.96
N GLU A 124 10.94 10.51 -11.27
CA GLU A 124 11.02 9.40 -12.20
C GLU A 124 12.42 8.79 -12.23
N ASN A 125 12.51 7.55 -12.69
CA ASN A 125 13.80 6.85 -12.83
C ASN A 125 14.63 6.73 -11.53
N MET A 126 14.00 6.78 -10.37
CA MET A 126 14.66 6.52 -9.08
C MET A 126 14.96 5.04 -8.82
N PHE A 127 14.25 4.13 -9.48
CA PHE A 127 14.36 2.69 -9.25
C PHE A 127 15.01 1.96 -10.43
N TYR A 128 15.75 0.88 -10.11
CA TYR A 128 16.59 0.15 -11.06
C TYR A 128 15.83 -0.35 -12.31
N ASN A 129 14.66 -0.92 -12.11
CA ASN A 129 13.91 -1.63 -13.16
C ASN A 129 12.71 -0.87 -13.73
N THR A 130 12.46 0.36 -13.30
CA THR A 130 11.31 1.12 -13.75
C THR A 130 11.62 2.60 -13.89
N GLY A 131 11.07 3.21 -14.95
CA GLY A 131 11.11 4.67 -15.17
C GLY A 131 9.78 5.34 -14.86
N ILE A 132 8.80 4.61 -14.30
CA ILE A 132 7.46 5.18 -14.03
C ILE A 132 7.45 6.01 -12.76
N ALA A 133 6.52 6.96 -12.70
CA ALA A 133 6.23 7.73 -11.50
C ALA A 133 5.86 6.80 -10.33
N THR A 134 6.48 7.03 -9.19
CA THR A 134 6.27 6.28 -7.96
C THR A 134 5.93 7.21 -6.81
N TYR A 135 5.25 6.65 -5.81
CA TYR A 135 4.71 7.40 -4.67
C TYR A 135 5.00 6.64 -3.38
N ILE A 136 5.39 7.34 -2.34
CA ILE A 136 5.44 6.76 -0.99
C ILE A 136 4.13 7.11 -0.29
N TRP A 137 3.41 6.10 0.17
CA TRP A 137 2.27 6.27 1.06
C TRP A 137 2.72 6.12 2.50
N ILE A 138 2.46 7.13 3.31
CA ILE A 138 2.71 7.11 4.75
C ILE A 138 1.37 6.95 5.47
N LEU A 139 1.26 5.90 6.27
CA LEU A 139 0.06 5.62 7.06
C LEU A 139 0.42 5.52 8.55
N THR A 140 -0.50 5.91 9.39
CA THR A 140 -0.43 5.70 10.84
C THR A 140 -1.84 5.62 11.43
N ASN A 141 -2.02 4.82 12.47
CA ASN A 141 -3.24 4.81 13.26
C ASN A 141 -3.16 5.71 14.51
N ARG A 142 -2.14 6.57 14.59
CA ARG A 142 -1.93 7.53 15.70
C ARG A 142 -1.46 8.89 15.16
N LYS A 143 -2.31 9.52 14.34
CA LYS A 143 -2.07 10.91 13.94
C LYS A 143 -2.11 11.83 15.17
N THR A 144 -1.24 12.83 15.18
CA THR A 144 -1.34 13.93 16.15
C THR A 144 -2.62 14.72 15.93
N GLU A 145 -3.10 15.41 16.95
CA GLU A 145 -4.36 16.16 16.90
C GLU A 145 -4.44 17.13 15.71
N GLY A 146 -3.39 17.91 15.48
CA GLY A 146 -3.33 18.86 14.35
C GLY A 146 -3.29 18.20 12.95
N ARG A 147 -3.08 16.89 12.88
CA ARG A 147 -3.02 16.11 11.62
C ARG A 147 -4.28 15.28 11.36
N ARG A 148 -5.18 15.17 12.33
CA ARG A 148 -6.42 14.40 12.17
C ARG A 148 -7.29 14.98 11.06
N GLY A 149 -7.90 14.10 10.28
CA GLY A 149 -8.75 14.45 9.14
C GLY A 149 -8.00 15.12 7.98
N LYS A 150 -6.67 15.09 7.99
CA LYS A 150 -5.83 15.72 6.96
C LYS A 150 -4.89 14.70 6.32
N VAL A 151 -4.64 14.88 5.02
CA VAL A 151 -3.62 14.17 4.26
C VAL A 151 -2.66 15.21 3.68
N GLN A 152 -1.37 15.00 3.85
CA GLN A 152 -0.35 15.86 3.25
C GLN A 152 0.06 15.28 1.90
N LEU A 153 -0.01 16.11 0.85
CA LEU A 153 0.54 15.78 -0.46
C LEU A 153 1.88 16.51 -0.60
N ILE A 154 2.92 15.76 -0.93
CA ILE A 154 4.29 16.28 -1.07
C ILE A 154 4.75 15.99 -2.49
N ASP A 155 5.05 17.03 -3.22
CA ASP A 155 5.70 16.92 -4.54
C ASP A 155 7.20 16.99 -4.37
N ALA A 156 7.86 15.83 -4.49
CA ALA A 156 9.31 15.69 -4.44
C ALA A 156 9.88 15.32 -5.83
N THR A 157 9.11 15.51 -6.90
CA THR A 157 9.52 15.10 -8.25
C THR A 157 10.80 15.80 -8.73
N GLU A 158 11.06 17.01 -8.24
CA GLU A 158 12.26 17.79 -8.55
C GLU A 158 13.37 17.69 -7.47
N TRP A 159 13.17 16.87 -6.42
CA TRP A 159 14.15 16.74 -5.33
C TRP A 159 15.15 15.61 -5.65
N PHE A 160 15.97 15.80 -6.66
CA PHE A 160 16.91 14.77 -7.05
C PHE A 160 18.27 15.34 -7.51
N VAL A 161 19.27 14.48 -7.41
CA VAL A 161 20.57 14.66 -8.05
C VAL A 161 20.81 13.56 -9.07
N PRO A 162 21.34 13.87 -10.27
CA PRO A 162 21.64 12.86 -11.26
C PRO A 162 22.79 11.97 -10.81
N LEU A 163 22.72 10.68 -11.14
CA LEU A 163 23.82 9.75 -10.94
C LEU A 163 24.92 9.98 -11.96
N ARG A 164 26.17 9.81 -11.58
CA ARG A 164 27.33 9.82 -12.51
C ARG A 164 27.23 8.73 -13.57
N ARG A 165 26.64 7.57 -13.21
CA ARG A 165 26.43 6.42 -14.08
C ARG A 165 25.08 5.82 -13.78
N ASN A 166 24.30 5.57 -14.82
CA ASN A 166 23.00 4.93 -14.68
C ASN A 166 23.13 3.48 -14.17
N LEU A 167 22.22 3.08 -13.33
CA LEU A 167 22.07 1.72 -12.83
C LEU A 167 20.75 1.14 -13.39
N GLY A 168 20.82 0.51 -14.56
CA GLY A 168 19.64 0.13 -15.32
C GLY A 168 18.85 1.38 -15.73
N LYS A 169 17.57 1.46 -15.39
CA LYS A 169 16.74 2.66 -15.62
C LYS A 169 16.95 3.76 -14.56
N LYS A 170 17.53 3.43 -13.42
CA LYS A 170 17.82 4.42 -12.39
C LYS A 170 18.92 5.37 -12.87
N ASN A 171 18.60 6.67 -12.90
CA ASN A 171 19.53 7.74 -13.29
C ASN A 171 19.65 8.86 -12.25
N CYS A 172 18.89 8.79 -11.16
CA CYS A 172 18.91 9.80 -10.10
C CYS A 172 18.70 9.18 -8.71
N GLU A 173 18.96 9.99 -7.70
CA GLU A 173 18.63 9.72 -6.29
C GLU A 173 18.11 11.00 -5.64
N LEU A 174 17.45 10.88 -4.49
CA LEU A 174 16.98 12.04 -3.73
C LEU A 174 18.15 12.92 -3.28
N SER A 175 17.97 14.23 -3.43
CA SER A 175 18.93 15.26 -2.98
C SER A 175 18.90 15.45 -1.47
#